data_883f01193f38b01e71ed8edcd6deac57
#
_entry.id   883f01193f38b01e71ed8edcd6deac57
#
_cell.length_a   1.000
_cell.length_b   1.000
_cell.length_c   1.000
_cell.angle_alpha   90.00
_cell.angle_beta   90.00
_cell.angle_gamma   90.00
#
_symmetry.space_group_name_H-M   'P 1'
#
loop_
_entity.id
_entity.type
_entity.pdbx_description
1 polymer ?
#
loop_
_entity_poly.entity_id
_entity_poly.type
_entity_poly.pdbx_seq_one_letter_code
_entity_poly.pdbx_strand_id
1 'polypeptide(L)'
;MLFYIIITPVITLTMTSLMYMSENNMIVADAIDRVDSVLDLSELSTSDDVQHPADGSVELENVSFSYDGSKNAVDNVSLKIAEGQTVAFVGPSGGGKSTLASIIARFFDPQSGSVRIGGADVKQIPKDELMNTVSFVFQNSRLIKGSILDNVRLSNPAASEAEVMAALKAAQCMDIIEKFPQGVNTVIGSEGIYLSGGEMQRIAIARAMLKNAPVLILDEATAFADPDNEVKVQQALGELARGKTVIMIAHRLSTVANADRIFVLRDGKVVEDGGFDELKAQNGLFADMWNDYQKSVQWKVAKEA
;
A
#
# COMPACT_ATOMS: atom_id res chain seq x y z
N MET A 1 71.82 6.34 -16.61
CA MET A 1 70.78 5.47 -17.22
C MET A 1 70.29 4.43 -16.23
N LEU A 2 71.16 3.63 -15.60
CA LEU A 2 70.73 2.58 -14.64
C LEU A 2 69.87 3.09 -13.47
N PHE A 3 70.18 4.26 -12.91
CA PHE A 3 69.46 4.94 -11.84
C PHE A 3 67.96 5.22 -12.20
N TYR A 4 67.75 5.72 -13.42
CA TYR A 4 66.31 5.98 -13.85
C TYR A 4 65.51 4.70 -14.05
N ILE A 5 66.17 3.62 -14.53
CA ILE A 5 65.49 2.34 -14.73
C ILE A 5 64.97 1.75 -13.39
N ILE A 6 65.71 1.99 -12.30
CA ILE A 6 65.36 1.48 -10.96
C ILE A 6 64.36 2.40 -10.26
N ILE A 7 64.54 3.73 -10.39
CA ILE A 7 63.70 4.69 -9.64
C ILE A 7 62.30 4.88 -10.27
N THR A 8 62.18 4.84 -11.60
CA THR A 8 60.92 5.06 -12.28
C THR A 8 59.82 4.08 -11.84
N PRO A 9 60.03 2.75 -11.78
CA PRO A 9 59.02 1.80 -11.29
C PRO A 9 58.62 2.06 -9.84
N VAL A 10 59.56 2.45 -8.97
CA VAL A 10 59.29 2.73 -7.55
C VAL A 10 58.37 3.95 -7.41
N ILE A 11 58.68 5.03 -8.13
CA ILE A 11 57.83 6.24 -8.12
C ILE A 11 56.45 5.94 -8.70
N THR A 12 56.39 5.21 -9.83
CA THR A 12 55.11 4.86 -10.47
C THR A 12 54.26 4.03 -9.54
N LEU A 13 54.84 3.00 -8.88
CA LEU A 13 54.13 2.15 -7.95
C LEU A 13 53.53 2.94 -6.76
N THR A 14 54.37 3.84 -6.19
CA THR A 14 53.95 4.67 -5.05
C THR A 14 52.85 5.65 -5.45
N MET A 15 52.97 6.31 -6.61
CA MET A 15 51.93 7.20 -7.13
C MET A 15 50.63 6.47 -7.42
N THR A 16 50.70 5.29 -8.03
CA THR A 16 49.53 4.45 -8.30
C THR A 16 48.87 4.02 -6.99
N SER A 17 49.63 3.62 -5.99
CA SER A 17 49.10 3.25 -4.67
C SER A 17 48.38 4.43 -3.97
N LEU A 18 48.96 5.64 -4.07
CA LEU A 18 48.31 6.86 -3.53
C LEU A 18 47.00 7.19 -4.25
N MET A 19 46.96 7.02 -5.58
CA MET A 19 45.73 7.22 -6.35
C MET A 19 44.64 6.21 -5.91
N TYR A 20 44.96 4.93 -5.81
CA TYR A 20 44.00 3.91 -5.35
C TYR A 20 43.56 4.13 -3.90
N MET A 21 44.44 4.59 -3.01
CA MET A 21 44.04 4.95 -1.64
C MET A 21 43.05 6.12 -1.64
N SER A 22 43.25 7.13 -2.47
CA SER A 22 42.33 8.27 -2.58
C SER A 22 40.96 7.83 -3.12
N GLU A 23 40.93 7.02 -4.16
CA GLU A 23 39.69 6.49 -4.76
C GLU A 23 38.94 5.58 -3.79
N ASN A 24 39.62 4.66 -3.11
CA ASN A 24 39.03 3.80 -2.10
C ASN A 24 38.46 4.61 -0.92
N ASN A 25 39.14 5.67 -0.47
CA ASN A 25 38.63 6.53 0.59
C ASN A 25 37.36 7.26 0.17
N MET A 26 37.22 7.70 -1.08
CA MET A 26 35.98 8.29 -1.59
C MET A 26 34.83 7.28 -1.63
N ILE A 27 35.10 6.05 -2.07
CA ILE A 27 34.06 4.97 -2.08
C ILE A 27 33.59 4.63 -0.66
N VAL A 28 34.58 4.54 0.28
CA VAL A 28 34.23 4.26 1.69
C VAL A 28 33.45 5.42 2.30
N ALA A 29 33.84 6.68 2.03
CA ALA A 29 33.10 7.85 2.52
C ALA A 29 31.67 7.88 1.98
N ASP A 30 31.46 7.67 0.67
CA ASP A 30 30.12 7.59 0.07
C ASP A 30 29.29 6.44 0.67
N ALA A 31 29.93 5.30 0.93
CA ALA A 31 29.26 4.18 1.58
C ALA A 31 28.83 4.50 3.04
N ILE A 32 29.70 5.17 3.79
CA ILE A 32 29.41 5.63 5.16
C ILE A 32 28.26 6.66 5.12
N ASP A 33 28.36 7.68 4.26
CA ASP A 33 27.31 8.70 4.13
C ASP A 33 25.95 8.08 3.80
N ARG A 34 25.90 7.04 2.97
CA ARG A 34 24.65 6.31 2.68
C ARG A 34 24.13 5.53 3.90
N VAL A 35 25.01 4.91 4.66
CA VAL A 35 24.62 4.21 5.90
C VAL A 35 24.11 5.22 6.92
N ASP A 36 24.84 6.31 7.13
CA ASP A 36 24.48 7.36 8.08
C ASP A 36 23.14 8.01 7.68
N SER A 37 22.92 8.26 6.39
CA SER A 37 21.63 8.79 5.90
C SER A 37 20.42 7.90 6.22
N VAL A 38 20.62 6.59 6.38
CA VAL A 38 19.57 5.65 6.81
C VAL A 38 19.45 5.60 8.33
N LEU A 39 20.59 5.64 9.05
CA LEU A 39 20.61 5.59 10.52
C LEU A 39 20.09 6.89 11.14
N ASP A 40 20.33 8.02 10.47
CA ASP A 40 19.88 9.35 10.91
C ASP A 40 18.41 9.64 10.56
N LEU A 41 17.69 8.69 9.89
CA LEU A 41 16.26 8.83 9.69
C LEU A 41 15.57 8.93 11.04
N SER A 42 14.89 10.07 11.26
CA SER A 42 14.08 10.24 12.45
C SER A 42 12.90 9.26 12.44
N GLU A 43 12.73 8.55 13.54
CA GLU A 43 11.53 7.74 13.75
C GLU A 43 10.28 8.64 13.75
N LEU A 44 9.14 8.07 13.34
CA LEU A 44 7.86 8.75 13.48
C LEU A 44 7.65 9.10 14.95
N SER A 45 7.43 10.38 15.26
CA SER A 45 7.31 10.88 16.61
C SER A 45 6.12 10.22 17.35
N THR A 46 6.36 9.68 18.52
CA THR A 46 5.30 9.30 19.47
C THR A 46 5.00 10.48 20.36
N SER A 47 3.72 10.82 20.52
CA SER A 47 3.29 11.85 21.47
C SER A 47 3.19 11.25 22.87
N ASP A 48 3.53 12.05 23.88
CA ASP A 48 3.29 11.69 25.30
C ASP A 48 1.79 11.76 25.67
N ASP A 49 0.98 12.49 24.89
CA ASP A 49 -0.48 12.56 25.01
C ASP A 49 -1.13 11.43 24.22
N VAL A 50 -1.40 10.32 24.88
CA VAL A 50 -1.96 9.11 24.29
C VAL A 50 -3.46 9.25 24.09
N GLN A 51 -3.94 8.98 22.87
CA GLN A 51 -5.35 8.94 22.52
C GLN A 51 -5.74 7.57 21.96
N HIS A 52 -6.99 7.20 22.16
CA HIS A 52 -7.54 5.92 21.67
C HIS A 52 -8.70 6.19 20.70
N PRO A 53 -8.74 5.52 19.55
CA PRO A 53 -9.86 5.65 18.61
C PRO A 53 -11.16 5.17 19.26
N ALA A 54 -12.23 5.98 19.16
CA ALA A 54 -13.55 5.60 19.65
C ALA A 54 -14.29 4.68 18.67
N ASP A 55 -14.04 4.83 17.37
CA ASP A 55 -14.69 4.11 16.27
C ASP A 55 -13.76 4.03 15.04
N GLY A 56 -14.32 3.57 13.91
CA GLY A 56 -13.61 3.46 12.63
C GLY A 56 -13.76 4.67 11.70
N SER A 57 -14.25 5.82 12.18
CA SER A 57 -14.34 7.03 11.36
C SER A 57 -12.96 7.60 11.03
N VAL A 58 -12.82 8.26 9.87
CA VAL A 58 -11.55 8.87 9.45
C VAL A 58 -11.78 10.33 9.07
N GLU A 59 -10.99 11.23 9.63
CA GLU A 59 -11.06 12.65 9.36
C GLU A 59 -9.67 13.21 9.02
N LEU A 60 -9.61 13.95 7.92
CA LEU A 60 -8.44 14.72 7.53
C LEU A 60 -8.78 16.21 7.55
N GLU A 61 -7.89 17.02 8.09
CA GLU A 61 -8.06 18.45 8.21
C GLU A 61 -6.82 19.19 7.71
N ASN A 62 -6.94 19.89 6.55
CA ASN A 62 -5.90 20.70 5.90
C ASN A 62 -4.56 19.96 5.70
N VAL A 63 -4.64 18.68 5.36
CA VAL A 63 -3.47 17.79 5.23
C VAL A 63 -2.66 18.13 4.00
N SER A 64 -1.34 18.39 4.19
CA SER A 64 -0.38 18.55 3.10
C SER A 64 0.85 17.68 3.34
N PHE A 65 1.38 17.12 2.24
CA PHE A 65 2.55 16.26 2.28
C PHE A 65 3.35 16.32 0.98
N SER A 66 4.67 16.35 1.12
CA SER A 66 5.66 16.26 0.03
C SER A 66 6.74 15.24 0.40
N TYR A 67 7.19 14.44 -0.56
CA TYR A 67 8.28 13.49 -0.35
C TYR A 67 9.67 14.13 -0.28
N ASP A 68 9.87 15.20 -1.03
CA ASP A 68 11.19 15.86 -1.21
C ASP A 68 11.16 17.37 -0.91
N GLY A 69 10.00 17.90 -0.49
CA GLY A 69 9.79 19.32 -0.22
C GLY A 69 9.64 20.20 -1.46
N SER A 70 9.78 19.66 -2.67
CA SER A 70 9.70 20.43 -3.91
C SER A 70 8.28 20.58 -4.44
N LYS A 71 7.48 19.50 -4.38
CA LYS A 71 6.09 19.46 -4.83
C LYS A 71 5.24 18.70 -3.84
N ASN A 72 4.07 19.25 -3.50
CA ASN A 72 3.10 18.55 -2.67
C ASN A 72 2.48 17.39 -3.44
N ALA A 73 2.60 16.18 -2.88
CA ALA A 73 1.89 15.00 -3.34
C ALA A 73 0.45 14.96 -2.82
N VAL A 74 0.20 15.61 -1.67
CA VAL A 74 -1.11 15.93 -1.10
C VAL A 74 -1.06 17.39 -0.68
N ASP A 75 -2.05 18.18 -1.07
CA ASP A 75 -2.06 19.65 -0.90
C ASP A 75 -3.40 20.14 -0.34
N ASN A 76 -3.39 20.48 0.96
CA ASN A 76 -4.51 21.04 1.70
C ASN A 76 -5.80 20.22 1.58
N VAL A 77 -5.70 18.91 1.79
CA VAL A 77 -6.84 17.98 1.71
C VAL A 77 -7.58 17.94 3.03
N SER A 78 -8.90 18.16 2.97
CA SER A 78 -9.83 17.96 4.09
C SER A 78 -10.96 17.06 3.62
N LEU A 79 -11.23 15.97 4.36
CA LEU A 79 -12.33 15.05 4.10
C LEU A 79 -12.76 14.33 5.36
N LYS A 80 -13.97 13.78 5.35
CA LYS A 80 -14.52 12.97 6.44
C LYS A 80 -15.13 11.70 5.87
N ILE A 81 -14.87 10.58 6.54
CA ILE A 81 -15.39 9.25 6.24
C ILE A 81 -16.07 8.74 7.50
N ALA A 82 -17.34 8.48 7.44
CA ALA A 82 -18.08 7.95 8.59
C ALA A 82 -17.70 6.49 8.87
N GLU A 83 -17.90 6.05 10.11
CA GLU A 83 -17.76 4.64 10.46
C GLU A 83 -18.65 3.76 9.59
N GLY A 84 -18.11 2.66 9.10
CA GLY A 84 -18.80 1.71 8.23
C GLY A 84 -19.02 2.19 6.79
N GLN A 85 -18.58 3.40 6.43
CA GLN A 85 -18.73 3.95 5.10
C GLN A 85 -17.68 3.36 4.15
N THR A 86 -18.10 3.05 2.92
CA THR A 86 -17.21 2.68 1.83
C THR A 86 -16.95 3.87 0.92
N VAL A 87 -15.70 4.32 0.83
CA VAL A 87 -15.31 5.43 -0.04
C VAL A 87 -14.30 5.01 -1.08
N ALA A 88 -14.30 5.71 -2.22
CA ALA A 88 -13.35 5.49 -3.31
C ALA A 88 -12.52 6.74 -3.58
N PHE A 89 -11.19 6.57 -3.66
CA PHE A 89 -10.27 7.58 -4.18
C PHE A 89 -10.03 7.30 -5.66
N VAL A 90 -10.43 8.22 -6.53
CA VAL A 90 -10.26 8.12 -7.99
C VAL A 90 -9.49 9.32 -8.53
N GLY A 91 -9.00 9.23 -9.76
CA GLY A 91 -8.25 10.31 -10.40
C GLY A 91 -7.06 9.80 -11.20
N PRO A 92 -6.38 10.67 -11.96
CA PRO A 92 -5.23 10.30 -12.78
C PRO A 92 -4.07 9.73 -11.95
N SER A 93 -3.17 9.01 -12.63
CA SER A 93 -1.91 8.57 -12.01
C SER A 93 -1.11 9.78 -11.51
N GLY A 94 -0.50 9.67 -10.32
CA GLY A 94 0.18 10.79 -9.69
C GLY A 94 -0.73 11.83 -9.01
N GLY A 95 -2.07 11.61 -8.99
CA GLY A 95 -3.03 12.53 -8.36
C GLY A 95 -2.98 12.57 -6.82
N GLY A 96 -2.16 11.75 -6.15
CA GLY A 96 -2.00 11.75 -4.68
C GLY A 96 -2.79 10.67 -3.93
N LYS A 97 -3.54 9.80 -4.62
CA LYS A 97 -4.42 8.77 -4.02
C LYS A 97 -3.70 7.83 -3.04
N SER A 98 -2.66 7.12 -3.50
CA SER A 98 -1.91 6.18 -2.67
C SER A 98 -1.12 6.89 -1.57
N THR A 99 -0.65 8.11 -1.82
CA THR A 99 -0.01 8.95 -0.81
C THR A 99 -0.99 9.31 0.30
N LEU A 100 -2.21 9.75 -0.05
CA LEU A 100 -3.25 10.08 0.92
C LEU A 100 -3.63 8.87 1.78
N ALA A 101 -3.80 7.69 1.16
CA ALA A 101 -4.06 6.45 1.87
C ALA A 101 -2.89 6.04 2.80
N SER A 102 -1.64 6.26 2.36
CA SER A 102 -0.44 6.00 3.17
C SER A 102 -0.35 6.93 4.38
N ILE A 103 -0.79 8.18 4.25
CA ILE A 103 -0.86 9.14 5.36
C ILE A 103 -1.95 8.73 6.37
N ILE A 104 -3.11 8.24 5.90
CA ILE A 104 -4.17 7.72 6.77
C ILE A 104 -3.67 6.51 7.57
N ALA A 105 -2.91 5.61 6.94
CA ALA A 105 -2.27 4.48 7.61
C ALA A 105 -1.05 4.87 8.47
N ARG A 106 -0.67 6.16 8.47
CA ARG A 106 0.52 6.69 9.12
C ARG A 106 1.82 5.99 8.72
N PHE A 107 1.97 5.68 7.41
CA PHE A 107 3.28 5.35 6.86
C PHE A 107 4.17 6.60 6.73
N PHE A 108 3.54 7.77 6.66
CA PHE A 108 4.15 9.08 6.68
C PHE A 108 3.34 10.01 7.57
N ASP A 109 3.99 10.88 8.32
CA ASP A 109 3.34 11.98 9.01
C ASP A 109 3.17 13.17 8.06
N PRO A 110 2.00 13.83 8.01
CA PRO A 110 1.80 15.03 7.21
C PRO A 110 2.68 16.18 7.73
N GLN A 111 3.16 17.04 6.80
CA GLN A 111 3.91 18.25 7.15
C GLN A 111 3.00 19.34 7.70
N SER A 112 1.72 19.37 7.31
CA SER A 112 0.71 20.25 7.90
C SER A 112 -0.64 19.56 7.96
N GLY A 113 -1.51 20.05 8.83
CA GLY A 113 -2.82 19.46 9.08
C GLY A 113 -2.79 18.30 10.07
N SER A 114 -3.93 17.64 10.23
CA SER A 114 -4.10 16.50 11.12
C SER A 114 -4.90 15.38 10.46
N VAL A 115 -4.62 14.15 10.86
CA VAL A 115 -5.38 12.94 10.50
C VAL A 115 -5.88 12.31 11.79
N ARG A 116 -7.18 12.03 11.85
CA ARG A 116 -7.82 11.43 13.01
C ARG A 116 -8.53 10.14 12.62
N ILE A 117 -8.48 9.15 13.49
CA ILE A 117 -9.27 7.92 13.39
C ILE A 117 -10.07 7.80 14.68
N GLY A 118 -11.40 7.68 14.56
CA GLY A 118 -12.28 7.65 15.74
C GLY A 118 -12.11 8.87 16.64
N GLY A 119 -11.84 10.05 16.07
CA GLY A 119 -11.58 11.30 16.79
C GLY A 119 -10.16 11.45 17.36
N ALA A 120 -9.35 10.37 17.44
CA ALA A 120 -7.98 10.40 17.95
C ALA A 120 -6.98 10.77 16.84
N ASP A 121 -6.06 11.68 17.10
CA ASP A 121 -4.98 12.01 16.15
C ASP A 121 -4.06 10.79 15.98
N VAL A 122 -3.80 10.38 14.73
CA VAL A 122 -2.96 9.20 14.44
C VAL A 122 -1.55 9.30 15.02
N LYS A 123 -1.04 10.51 15.30
CA LYS A 123 0.25 10.75 15.95
C LYS A 123 0.22 10.45 17.45
N GLN A 124 -0.96 10.44 18.04
CA GLN A 124 -1.19 10.23 19.48
C GLN A 124 -1.70 8.80 19.78
N ILE A 125 -2.10 8.05 18.76
CA ILE A 125 -2.48 6.64 18.93
C ILE A 125 -1.22 5.79 19.13
N PRO A 126 -1.17 4.90 20.15
CA PRO A 126 -0.08 3.94 20.31
C PRO A 126 0.14 3.12 19.02
N LYS A 127 1.40 2.91 18.64
CA LYS A 127 1.76 2.26 17.36
C LYS A 127 1.07 0.90 17.18
N ASP A 128 1.08 0.06 18.21
CA ASP A 128 0.46 -1.27 18.12
C ASP A 128 -1.06 -1.18 17.96
N GLU A 129 -1.70 -0.22 18.61
CA GLU A 129 -3.13 0.03 18.50
C GLU A 129 -3.49 0.56 17.11
N LEU A 130 -2.73 1.54 16.59
CA LEU A 130 -2.91 2.04 15.23
C LEU A 130 -2.73 0.94 14.20
N MET A 131 -1.68 0.11 14.36
CA MET A 131 -1.46 -1.04 13.49
C MET A 131 -2.62 -2.05 13.54
N ASN A 132 -3.32 -2.19 14.67
CA ASN A 132 -4.50 -3.04 14.80
C ASN A 132 -5.77 -2.35 14.29
N THR A 133 -5.83 -1.04 14.27
CA THR A 133 -6.98 -0.25 13.82
C THR A 133 -7.07 -0.15 12.30
N VAL A 134 -5.93 -0.11 11.58
CA VAL A 134 -5.89 0.04 10.13
C VAL A 134 -5.32 -1.20 9.47
N SER A 135 -6.01 -1.77 8.51
CA SER A 135 -5.50 -2.83 7.63
C SER A 135 -5.29 -2.31 6.23
N PHE A 136 -4.14 -2.62 5.64
CA PHE A 136 -3.80 -2.19 4.28
C PHE A 136 -3.58 -3.42 3.38
N VAL A 137 -4.35 -3.53 2.30
CA VAL A 137 -4.16 -4.54 1.25
C VAL A 137 -3.55 -3.85 0.04
N PHE A 138 -2.26 -4.12 -0.20
CA PHE A 138 -1.50 -3.51 -1.29
C PHE A 138 -1.82 -4.15 -2.65
N GLN A 139 -1.66 -3.38 -3.72
CA GLN A 139 -1.74 -3.82 -5.11
C GLN A 139 -0.82 -5.02 -5.37
N ASN A 140 0.43 -4.93 -4.96
CA ASN A 140 1.42 -6.00 -5.05
C ASN A 140 1.53 -6.72 -3.71
N SER A 141 0.64 -7.69 -3.49
CA SER A 141 0.66 -8.50 -2.27
C SER A 141 1.91 -9.38 -2.22
N ARG A 142 2.82 -9.06 -1.31
CA ARG A 142 4.03 -9.85 -1.08
C ARG A 142 3.80 -10.89 0.00
N LEU A 143 4.18 -12.12 -0.31
CA LEU A 143 4.25 -13.20 0.65
C LEU A 143 5.72 -13.42 1.03
N ILE A 144 5.96 -13.75 2.30
CA ILE A 144 7.29 -14.10 2.78
C ILE A 144 7.56 -15.60 2.52
N LYS A 145 8.85 -15.97 2.44
CA LYS A 145 9.23 -17.39 2.42
C LYS A 145 8.81 -18.04 3.74
N GLY A 146 7.88 -18.99 3.66
CA GLY A 146 7.29 -19.68 4.80
C GLY A 146 6.04 -20.45 4.39
N SER A 147 5.37 -21.09 5.33
CA SER A 147 4.12 -21.77 5.04
C SER A 147 2.98 -20.78 4.72
N ILE A 148 1.91 -21.26 4.09
CA ILE A 148 0.68 -20.48 3.92
C ILE A 148 0.16 -20.07 5.30
N LEU A 149 0.19 -20.97 6.27
CA LEU A 149 -0.18 -20.73 7.67
C LEU A 149 0.59 -19.54 8.26
N ASP A 150 1.93 -19.55 8.14
CA ASP A 150 2.79 -18.48 8.69
C ASP A 150 2.50 -17.16 8.02
N ASN A 151 2.29 -17.15 6.70
CA ASN A 151 1.97 -15.96 5.95
C ASN A 151 0.66 -15.29 6.41
N VAL A 152 -0.35 -16.07 6.75
CA VAL A 152 -1.61 -15.51 7.28
C VAL A 152 -1.44 -15.06 8.73
N ARG A 153 -0.71 -15.84 9.57
CA ARG A 153 -0.40 -15.51 10.97
C ARG A 153 0.43 -14.25 11.18
N LEU A 154 1.08 -13.71 10.15
CA LEU A 154 1.84 -12.44 10.28
C LEU A 154 1.03 -11.30 10.89
N SER A 155 -0.28 -11.29 10.67
CA SER A 155 -1.17 -10.25 11.23
C SER A 155 -1.59 -10.51 12.69
N ASN A 156 -1.56 -11.76 13.12
CA ASN A 156 -1.87 -12.18 14.49
C ASN A 156 -1.09 -13.47 14.82
N PRO A 157 0.15 -13.36 15.34
CA PRO A 157 1.00 -14.52 15.65
C PRO A 157 0.39 -15.49 16.68
N ALA A 158 -0.53 -15.02 17.52
CA ALA A 158 -1.19 -15.82 18.56
C ALA A 158 -2.39 -16.62 18.02
N ALA A 159 -2.81 -16.39 16.76
CA ALA A 159 -3.98 -17.04 16.20
C ALA A 159 -3.79 -18.57 16.10
N SER A 160 -4.83 -19.30 16.45
CA SER A 160 -4.89 -20.76 16.29
C SER A 160 -4.95 -21.14 14.80
N GLU A 161 -4.63 -22.39 14.48
CA GLU A 161 -4.77 -22.92 13.11
C GLU A 161 -6.23 -22.86 12.64
N ALA A 162 -7.19 -23.09 13.55
CA ALA A 162 -8.61 -23.01 13.23
C ALA A 162 -9.04 -21.59 12.79
N GLU A 163 -8.55 -20.55 13.45
CA GLU A 163 -8.81 -19.15 13.06
C GLU A 163 -8.17 -18.82 11.71
N VAL A 164 -6.95 -19.30 11.46
CA VAL A 164 -6.28 -19.15 10.15
C VAL A 164 -7.08 -19.85 9.06
N MET A 165 -7.54 -21.08 9.30
CA MET A 165 -8.35 -21.83 8.34
C MET A 165 -9.71 -21.15 8.06
N ALA A 166 -10.33 -20.54 9.08
CA ALA A 166 -11.55 -19.76 8.91
C ALA A 166 -11.31 -18.53 8.02
N ALA A 167 -10.21 -17.79 8.24
CA ALA A 167 -9.82 -16.65 7.41
C ALA A 167 -9.50 -17.07 5.96
N LEU A 168 -8.78 -18.16 5.77
CA LEU A 168 -8.48 -18.71 4.43
C LEU A 168 -9.75 -19.15 3.69
N LYS A 169 -10.69 -19.76 4.37
CA LYS A 169 -11.99 -20.13 3.79
C LYS A 169 -12.79 -18.92 3.37
N ALA A 170 -12.90 -17.90 4.23
CA ALA A 170 -13.58 -16.64 3.93
C ALA A 170 -12.93 -15.90 2.74
N ALA A 171 -11.58 -15.96 2.63
CA ALA A 171 -10.82 -15.39 1.52
C ALA A 171 -10.81 -16.26 0.24
N GLN A 172 -11.68 -17.28 0.14
CA GLN A 172 -11.78 -18.16 -1.04
C GLN A 172 -10.47 -18.86 -1.39
N CYS A 173 -9.68 -19.32 -0.37
CA CYS A 173 -8.36 -19.94 -0.57
C CYS A 173 -8.37 -21.48 -0.52
N MET A 174 -9.54 -22.12 -0.38
CA MET A 174 -9.59 -23.58 -0.19
C MET A 174 -9.02 -24.34 -1.40
N ASP A 175 -9.30 -23.89 -2.61
CA ASP A 175 -8.74 -24.43 -3.84
C ASP A 175 -7.20 -24.35 -3.90
N ILE A 176 -6.60 -23.33 -3.28
CA ILE A 176 -5.15 -23.19 -3.18
C ILE A 176 -4.59 -24.25 -2.22
N ILE A 177 -5.25 -24.42 -1.07
CA ILE A 177 -4.79 -25.35 -0.02
C ILE A 177 -4.90 -26.81 -0.50
N GLU A 178 -6.03 -27.16 -1.13
CA GLU A 178 -6.31 -28.51 -1.65
C GLU A 178 -5.40 -28.92 -2.83
N LYS A 179 -4.83 -27.93 -3.53
CA LYS A 179 -3.90 -28.16 -4.63
C LYS A 179 -2.57 -28.79 -4.18
N PHE A 180 -2.21 -28.64 -2.91
CA PHE A 180 -0.91 -29.05 -2.39
C PHE A 180 -1.01 -30.18 -1.36
N PRO A 181 -0.11 -31.18 -1.41
CA PRO A 181 -0.14 -32.31 -0.47
C PRO A 181 0.04 -31.92 1.00
N GLN A 182 0.75 -30.82 1.28
CA GLN A 182 0.99 -30.32 2.64
C GLN A 182 -0.09 -29.33 3.11
N GLY A 183 -1.10 -29.04 2.26
CA GLY A 183 -2.19 -28.13 2.60
C GLY A 183 -1.68 -26.76 3.04
N VAL A 184 -2.17 -26.28 4.19
CA VAL A 184 -1.81 -24.98 4.76
C VAL A 184 -0.34 -24.86 5.18
N ASN A 185 0.35 -26.00 5.39
CA ASN A 185 1.78 -26.07 5.75
C ASN A 185 2.70 -26.00 4.52
N THR A 186 2.15 -25.87 3.32
CA THR A 186 2.92 -25.74 2.09
C THR A 186 3.80 -24.48 2.14
N VAL A 187 5.11 -24.66 1.93
CA VAL A 187 6.08 -23.57 1.88
C VAL A 187 6.01 -22.88 0.54
N ILE A 188 5.78 -21.54 0.58
CA ILE A 188 5.67 -20.64 -0.57
C ILE A 188 6.75 -19.57 -0.52
N GLY A 189 7.02 -18.92 -1.65
CA GLY A 189 8.02 -17.84 -1.76
C GLY A 189 9.22 -18.20 -2.63
N SER A 190 10.34 -17.45 -2.52
CA SER A 190 11.44 -17.41 -3.51
C SER A 190 12.12 -18.74 -3.85
N GLU A 191 11.96 -19.78 -3.04
CA GLU A 191 12.49 -21.14 -3.29
C GLU A 191 11.43 -22.22 -3.11
N GLY A 192 10.18 -21.81 -2.89
CA GLY A 192 9.05 -22.71 -2.72
C GLY A 192 8.16 -22.77 -3.95
N ILE A 193 6.91 -23.13 -3.73
CA ILE A 193 5.89 -23.19 -4.75
C ILE A 193 5.49 -21.77 -5.12
N TYR A 194 5.43 -21.48 -6.45
CA TYR A 194 4.94 -20.21 -6.96
C TYR A 194 3.42 -20.24 -7.06
N LEU A 195 2.81 -19.16 -6.52
CA LEU A 195 1.39 -18.89 -6.63
C LEU A 195 1.13 -17.86 -7.72
N SER A 196 -0.01 -17.94 -8.37
CA SER A 196 -0.46 -16.87 -9.28
C SER A 196 -0.70 -15.55 -8.52
N GLY A 197 -0.74 -14.43 -9.24
CA GLY A 197 -1.01 -13.13 -8.62
C GLY A 197 -2.33 -13.11 -7.83
N GLY A 198 -3.39 -13.71 -8.38
CA GLY A 198 -4.69 -13.82 -7.71
C GLY A 198 -4.69 -14.74 -6.48
N GLU A 199 -3.91 -15.84 -6.51
CA GLU A 199 -3.72 -16.72 -5.35
C GLU A 199 -2.97 -16.00 -4.22
N MET A 200 -1.87 -15.29 -4.56
CA MET A 200 -1.12 -14.47 -3.59
C MET A 200 -2.00 -13.41 -2.93
N GLN A 201 -2.84 -12.76 -3.73
CA GLN A 201 -3.73 -11.72 -3.22
C GLN A 201 -4.80 -12.29 -2.29
N ARG A 202 -5.40 -13.44 -2.61
CA ARG A 202 -6.37 -14.09 -1.71
C ARG A 202 -5.75 -14.44 -0.36
N ILE A 203 -4.49 -14.90 -0.33
CA ILE A 203 -3.76 -15.13 0.93
C ILE A 203 -3.52 -13.82 1.69
N ALA A 204 -3.19 -12.72 1.00
CA ALA A 204 -3.06 -11.41 1.64
C ALA A 204 -4.40 -10.88 2.18
N ILE A 205 -5.51 -11.15 1.50
CA ILE A 205 -6.88 -10.87 2.00
C ILE A 205 -7.16 -11.71 3.24
N ALA A 206 -6.81 -13.01 3.25
CA ALA A 206 -6.95 -13.85 4.45
C ALA A 206 -6.16 -13.29 5.65
N ARG A 207 -4.95 -12.78 5.41
CA ARG A 207 -4.16 -12.06 6.43
C ARG A 207 -4.90 -10.85 6.97
N ALA A 208 -5.52 -10.04 6.09
CA ALA A 208 -6.32 -8.88 6.50
C ALA A 208 -7.60 -9.28 7.25
N MET A 209 -8.24 -10.39 6.86
CA MET A 209 -9.40 -10.95 7.58
C MET A 209 -9.03 -11.41 8.99
N LEU A 210 -7.90 -12.11 9.15
CA LEU A 210 -7.43 -12.56 10.46
C LEU A 210 -7.10 -11.38 11.38
N LYS A 211 -6.56 -10.30 10.84
CA LYS A 211 -6.31 -9.05 11.56
C LYS A 211 -7.58 -8.38 12.06
N ASN A 212 -8.64 -8.42 11.27
CA ASN A 212 -9.97 -7.88 11.55
C ASN A 212 -9.99 -6.39 11.98
N ALA A 213 -9.17 -5.56 11.38
CA ALA A 213 -9.12 -4.11 11.67
C ALA A 213 -10.43 -3.40 11.26
N PRO A 214 -10.90 -2.39 12.02
CA PRO A 214 -12.11 -1.63 11.70
C PRO A 214 -11.98 -0.72 10.48
N VAL A 215 -10.78 -0.24 10.16
CA VAL A 215 -10.50 0.57 8.97
C VAL A 215 -9.71 -0.27 7.96
N LEU A 216 -10.22 -0.35 6.74
CA LEU A 216 -9.63 -1.13 5.66
C LEU A 216 -9.24 -0.22 4.49
N ILE A 217 -7.98 -0.26 4.08
CA ILE A 217 -7.48 0.42 2.89
C ILE A 217 -7.15 -0.62 1.83
N LEU A 218 -7.74 -0.47 0.64
CA LEU A 218 -7.56 -1.35 -0.50
C LEU A 218 -6.89 -0.59 -1.64
N ASP A 219 -5.65 -0.91 -1.97
CA ASP A 219 -4.95 -0.31 -3.11
C ASP A 219 -5.00 -1.26 -4.30
N GLU A 220 -5.81 -0.89 -5.32
CA GLU A 220 -5.99 -1.60 -6.61
C GLU A 220 -6.06 -3.14 -6.51
N ALA A 221 -6.92 -3.64 -5.64
CA ALA A 221 -6.97 -5.06 -5.29
C ALA A 221 -7.47 -6.02 -6.39
N THR A 222 -7.56 -5.63 -7.70
CA THR A 222 -8.27 -6.42 -8.72
C THR A 222 -7.62 -6.47 -10.10
N ALA A 223 -6.32 -6.25 -10.23
CA ALA A 223 -5.62 -6.20 -11.53
C ALA A 223 -5.10 -7.57 -11.99
N PHE A 224 -5.95 -8.61 -12.09
CA PHE A 224 -5.51 -9.94 -12.57
C PHE A 224 -6.01 -10.24 -13.98
N ALA A 225 -5.18 -11.01 -14.72
CA ALA A 225 -5.46 -11.42 -16.10
C ALA A 225 -6.42 -12.63 -16.19
N ASP A 226 -6.68 -13.32 -15.07
CA ASP A 226 -7.51 -14.53 -15.01
C ASP A 226 -8.89 -14.21 -14.44
N PRO A 227 -9.98 -14.33 -15.25
CA PRO A 227 -11.34 -14.01 -14.84
C PRO A 227 -11.84 -14.84 -13.63
N ASP A 228 -11.47 -16.10 -13.52
CA ASP A 228 -11.93 -16.97 -12.42
C ASP A 228 -11.32 -16.52 -11.07
N ASN A 229 -10.06 -16.13 -11.08
CA ASN A 229 -9.41 -15.54 -9.90
C ASN A 229 -9.98 -14.16 -9.56
N GLU A 230 -10.34 -13.35 -10.56
CA GLU A 230 -10.94 -12.02 -10.33
C GLU A 230 -12.27 -12.14 -9.57
N VAL A 231 -13.13 -13.07 -9.93
CA VAL A 231 -14.41 -13.32 -9.24
C VAL A 231 -14.18 -13.71 -7.77
N LYS A 232 -13.25 -14.64 -7.52
CA LYS A 232 -12.93 -15.08 -6.15
C LYS A 232 -12.32 -13.96 -5.30
N VAL A 233 -11.43 -13.16 -5.87
CA VAL A 233 -10.85 -11.98 -5.20
C VAL A 233 -11.94 -10.97 -4.85
N GLN A 234 -12.88 -10.69 -5.76
CA GLN A 234 -14.00 -9.77 -5.51
C GLN A 234 -14.91 -10.27 -4.38
N GLN A 235 -15.21 -11.57 -4.37
CA GLN A 235 -16.00 -12.18 -3.29
C GLN A 235 -15.27 -12.06 -1.93
N ALA A 236 -13.96 -12.36 -1.91
CA ALA A 236 -13.14 -12.24 -0.72
C ALA A 236 -13.07 -10.79 -0.20
N LEU A 237 -12.91 -9.80 -1.10
CA LEU A 237 -12.89 -8.39 -0.75
C LEU A 237 -14.25 -7.92 -0.21
N GLY A 238 -15.36 -8.37 -0.83
CA GLY A 238 -16.71 -8.08 -0.34
C GLY A 238 -16.96 -8.61 1.07
N GLU A 239 -16.46 -9.83 1.38
CA GLU A 239 -16.55 -10.39 2.73
C GLU A 239 -15.65 -9.65 3.73
N LEU A 240 -14.41 -9.29 3.33
CA LEU A 240 -13.48 -8.53 4.15
C LEU A 240 -14.03 -7.14 4.50
N ALA A 241 -14.73 -6.48 3.56
CA ALA A 241 -15.25 -5.13 3.69
C ALA A 241 -16.47 -5.03 4.63
N ARG A 242 -17.15 -6.15 4.89
CA ARG A 242 -18.43 -6.16 5.62
C ARG A 242 -18.30 -5.58 7.03
N GLY A 243 -19.08 -4.53 7.33
CA GLY A 243 -19.12 -3.87 8.62
C GLY A 243 -17.87 -3.04 8.97
N LYS A 244 -17.07 -2.67 8.00
CA LYS A 244 -15.86 -1.89 8.19
C LYS A 244 -15.92 -0.56 7.44
N THR A 245 -15.12 0.40 7.88
CA THR A 245 -14.84 1.62 7.11
C THR A 245 -13.85 1.25 6.02
N VAL A 246 -14.21 1.46 4.75
CA VAL A 246 -13.42 1.00 3.60
C VAL A 246 -12.98 2.19 2.75
N ILE A 247 -11.68 2.27 2.50
CA ILE A 247 -11.07 3.24 1.60
C ILE A 247 -10.50 2.48 0.41
N MET A 248 -11.09 2.62 -0.77
CA MET A 248 -10.62 1.97 -2.00
C MET A 248 -9.84 2.97 -2.85
N ILE A 249 -8.61 2.64 -3.23
CA ILE A 249 -7.89 3.33 -4.29
C ILE A 249 -8.23 2.63 -5.60
N ALA A 250 -9.04 3.27 -6.43
CA ALA A 250 -9.56 2.64 -7.63
C ALA A 250 -8.80 3.10 -8.89
N HIS A 251 -8.28 2.12 -9.61
CA HIS A 251 -7.75 2.29 -10.96
C HIS A 251 -8.76 1.81 -12.02
N ARG A 252 -9.73 0.97 -11.63
CA ARG A 252 -10.87 0.57 -12.47
C ARG A 252 -12.14 1.24 -11.97
N LEU A 253 -12.73 2.09 -12.79
CA LEU A 253 -13.95 2.82 -12.43
C LEU A 253 -15.17 1.90 -12.22
N SER A 254 -15.15 0.67 -12.74
CA SER A 254 -16.22 -0.32 -12.47
C SER A 254 -16.36 -0.67 -10.99
N THR A 255 -15.27 -0.60 -10.21
CA THR A 255 -15.29 -0.98 -8.79
C THR A 255 -15.88 0.09 -7.88
N VAL A 256 -15.97 1.35 -8.35
CA VAL A 256 -16.42 2.48 -7.52
C VAL A 256 -17.93 2.71 -7.57
N ALA A 257 -18.66 2.01 -8.44
CA ALA A 257 -20.10 2.19 -8.61
C ALA A 257 -20.91 1.91 -7.33
N ASN A 258 -20.37 1.07 -6.43
CA ASN A 258 -21.00 0.70 -5.17
C ASN A 258 -20.41 1.46 -3.95
N ALA A 259 -19.56 2.45 -4.16
CA ALA A 259 -19.03 3.27 -3.08
C ALA A 259 -20.10 4.28 -2.62
N ASP A 260 -20.22 4.47 -1.30
CA ASP A 260 -21.13 5.45 -0.71
C ASP A 260 -20.73 6.88 -1.08
N ARG A 261 -19.42 7.12 -1.22
CA ARG A 261 -18.85 8.41 -1.61
C ARG A 261 -17.57 8.22 -2.41
N ILE A 262 -17.36 9.10 -3.37
CA ILE A 262 -16.19 9.11 -4.24
C ILE A 262 -15.49 10.46 -4.06
N PHE A 263 -14.18 10.41 -3.82
CA PHE A 263 -13.31 11.59 -3.81
C PHE A 263 -12.42 11.56 -5.05
N VAL A 264 -12.51 12.59 -5.87
CA VAL A 264 -11.72 12.72 -7.10
C VAL A 264 -10.48 13.55 -6.81
N LEU A 265 -9.31 12.92 -6.92
CA LEU A 265 -8.04 13.56 -6.65
C LEU A 265 -7.31 13.92 -7.94
N ARG A 266 -6.82 15.16 -8.03
CA ARG A 266 -5.94 15.65 -9.09
C ARG A 266 -4.91 16.61 -8.53
N ASP A 267 -3.64 16.40 -8.87
CA ASP A 267 -2.50 17.22 -8.42
C ASP A 267 -2.45 17.41 -6.90
N GLY A 268 -2.72 16.33 -6.15
CA GLY A 268 -2.69 16.32 -4.69
C GLY A 268 -3.92 16.91 -4.00
N LYS A 269 -4.95 17.36 -4.75
CA LYS A 269 -6.15 17.98 -4.21
C LYS A 269 -7.39 17.15 -4.49
N VAL A 270 -8.37 17.19 -3.57
CA VAL A 270 -9.72 16.74 -3.86
C VAL A 270 -10.41 17.84 -4.69
N VAL A 271 -10.72 17.50 -5.94
CA VAL A 271 -11.34 18.45 -6.90
C VAL A 271 -12.85 18.25 -7.03
N GLU A 272 -13.33 17.03 -6.78
CA GLU A 272 -14.75 16.67 -6.76
C GLU A 272 -14.97 15.64 -5.66
N ASP A 273 -16.16 15.69 -5.03
CA ASP A 273 -16.62 14.65 -4.10
C ASP A 273 -18.14 14.53 -4.15
N GLY A 274 -18.63 13.30 -4.03
CA GLY A 274 -20.06 13.02 -4.09
C GLY A 274 -20.38 11.55 -4.30
N GLY A 275 -21.65 11.24 -4.49
CA GLY A 275 -22.12 9.92 -4.92
C GLY A 275 -21.85 9.68 -6.42
N PHE A 276 -21.88 8.40 -6.83
CA PHE A 276 -21.59 8.00 -8.21
C PHE A 276 -22.47 8.73 -9.25
N ASP A 277 -23.80 8.73 -9.06
CA ASP A 277 -24.73 9.36 -9.99
C ASP A 277 -24.62 10.89 -9.99
N GLU A 278 -24.34 11.46 -8.81
CA GLU A 278 -24.13 12.91 -8.65
C GLU A 278 -22.92 13.37 -9.44
N LEU A 279 -21.75 12.73 -9.25
CA LEU A 279 -20.52 13.09 -9.97
C LEU A 279 -20.62 12.86 -11.47
N LYS A 280 -21.35 11.82 -11.88
CA LYS A 280 -21.61 11.56 -13.30
C LYS A 280 -22.46 12.67 -13.95
N ALA A 281 -23.42 13.23 -13.21
CA ALA A 281 -24.30 14.31 -13.68
C ALA A 281 -23.61 15.69 -13.72
N GLN A 282 -22.56 15.90 -12.92
CA GLN A 282 -21.83 17.16 -12.86
C GLN A 282 -21.00 17.48 -14.12
N ASN A 283 -20.80 16.52 -15.02
CA ASN A 283 -19.94 16.67 -16.21
C ASN A 283 -18.51 17.17 -15.90
N GLY A 284 -17.99 16.78 -14.75
CA GLY A 284 -16.64 17.11 -14.30
C GLY A 284 -15.62 16.06 -14.67
N LEU A 285 -14.49 16.07 -13.96
CA LEU A 285 -13.37 15.13 -14.19
C LEU A 285 -13.80 13.68 -14.05
N PHE A 286 -14.66 13.36 -13.05
CA PHE A 286 -15.18 12.01 -12.86
C PHE A 286 -16.01 11.55 -14.07
N ALA A 287 -16.90 12.41 -14.57
CA ALA A 287 -17.72 12.09 -15.72
C ALA A 287 -16.87 11.85 -16.99
N ASP A 288 -15.83 12.66 -17.21
CA ASP A 288 -14.89 12.48 -18.32
C ASP A 288 -14.18 11.13 -18.21
N MET A 289 -13.62 10.80 -17.04
CA MET A 289 -12.95 9.52 -16.78
C MET A 289 -13.90 8.34 -16.97
N TRP A 290 -15.15 8.45 -16.55
CA TRP A 290 -16.17 7.42 -16.72
C TRP A 290 -16.52 7.20 -18.19
N ASN A 291 -16.71 8.27 -18.97
CA ASN A 291 -16.98 8.21 -20.39
C ASN A 291 -15.83 7.55 -21.17
N ASP A 292 -14.59 7.87 -20.82
CA ASP A 292 -13.42 7.27 -21.47
C ASP A 292 -13.26 5.79 -21.09
N TYR A 293 -13.57 5.43 -19.85
CA TYR A 293 -13.65 4.03 -19.44
C TYR A 293 -14.70 3.27 -20.23
N GLN A 294 -15.92 3.80 -20.38
CA GLN A 294 -16.98 3.15 -21.17
C GLN A 294 -16.60 2.95 -22.64
N LYS A 295 -16.00 3.95 -23.27
CA LYS A 295 -15.49 3.82 -24.65
C LYS A 295 -14.45 2.69 -24.75
N SER A 296 -13.56 2.57 -23.77
CA SER A 296 -12.53 1.53 -23.75
C SER A 296 -13.13 0.12 -23.62
N VAL A 297 -14.19 -0.05 -22.81
CA VAL A 297 -14.89 -1.32 -22.64
C VAL A 297 -15.64 -1.71 -23.93
N GLN A 298 -16.36 -0.77 -24.54
CA GLN A 298 -17.06 -1.00 -25.81
C GLN A 298 -16.10 -1.39 -26.94
N TRP A 299 -14.92 -0.76 -27.01
CA TRP A 299 -13.91 -1.07 -28.01
C TRP A 299 -13.33 -2.49 -27.84
N LYS A 300 -13.14 -2.97 -26.60
CA LYS A 300 -12.72 -4.35 -26.33
C LYS A 300 -13.75 -5.36 -26.78
N VAL A 301 -15.02 -5.16 -26.43
CA VAL A 301 -16.13 -6.05 -26.84
C VAL A 301 -16.27 -6.10 -28.37
N ALA A 302 -16.14 -4.97 -29.06
CA ALA A 302 -16.20 -4.92 -30.51
C ALA A 302 -15.03 -5.59 -31.25
N LYS A 303 -13.91 -5.85 -30.54
CA LYS A 303 -12.71 -6.49 -31.09
C LYS A 303 -12.69 -8.01 -30.86
N GLU A 304 -13.47 -8.50 -29.87
CA GLU A 304 -13.62 -9.91 -29.51
C GLU A 304 -14.85 -10.56 -30.13
N ALA A 305 -15.74 -9.77 -30.79
CA ALA A 305 -16.89 -10.20 -31.57
C ALA A 305 -16.53 -10.25 -33.07
#